data_de24a05ab27f00e7f6d9afd8d3126138
#
_entry.id   de24a05ab27f00e7f6d9afd8d3126138
#
_cell.length_a   1.000
_cell.length_b   1.000
_cell.length_c   1.000
_cell.angle_alpha   90.00
_cell.angle_beta   90.00
_cell.angle_gamma   90.00
#
_symmetry.space_group_name_H-M   'P 1'
#
loop_
_entity.id
_entity.type
_entity.pdbx_description
1 polymer ?
#
loop_
_entity_poly.entity_id
_entity_poly.type
_entity_poly.pdbx_seq_one_letter_code
_entity_poly.pdbx_strand_id
1 'polypeptide(L)'
;MDRFDGKKVIECQVSDGISKADQLVERAISGDVPVYHAAAGSQSSSSNAKAGGGAGHKIYMQLMNGVSHMLPLVVGGGILIALAFLIDGLSVDLSSLPADQRANFGTITPVAAVLKNIGGTAFGFMLPILAGFIAMAIGDRPALAVGLVGGMIAANGKSGFLGALLAGFLAGYLILGLRKVCDKLPEALEKIAPVLIYPVVGVLLMGLCMTFVVEPIMGGINTGLNNALTGMGNSSKVILGLVLW
;
A
#
# COMPACT_ATOMS: atom_id res chain seq x y z
N MET A 1 9.43 14.31 -21.58
CA MET A 1 9.62 15.75 -21.31
C MET A 1 10.84 16.34 -22.01
N ASP A 2 11.76 15.51 -22.49
CA ASP A 2 13.03 15.96 -23.14
C ASP A 2 12.86 16.86 -24.38
N ARG A 3 11.65 16.82 -25.01
CA ARG A 3 11.31 17.70 -26.14
C ARG A 3 11.19 19.20 -25.78
N PHE A 4 11.11 19.52 -24.49
CA PHE A 4 10.94 20.88 -24.00
C PHE A 4 12.23 21.44 -23.36
N ASP A 5 13.31 20.67 -23.39
CA ASP A 5 14.60 21.13 -22.85
C ASP A 5 15.10 22.37 -23.60
N GLY A 6 15.47 23.40 -22.86
CA GLY A 6 15.87 24.70 -23.40
C GLY A 6 14.73 25.58 -23.92
N LYS A 7 13.45 25.17 -23.78
CA LYS A 7 12.30 25.99 -24.18
C LYS A 7 11.66 26.66 -22.95
N LYS A 8 11.03 27.81 -23.21
CA LYS A 8 10.24 28.51 -22.20
C LYS A 8 8.94 27.73 -21.96
N VAL A 9 8.71 27.20 -20.77
CA VAL A 9 7.55 26.35 -20.40
C VAL A 9 6.94 26.83 -19.11
N ILE A 10 5.62 27.00 -19.10
CA ILE A 10 4.85 27.24 -17.87
C ILE A 10 4.32 25.91 -17.38
N GLU A 11 4.81 25.44 -16.22
CA GLU A 11 4.25 24.28 -15.53
C GLU A 11 3.15 24.75 -14.59
N CYS A 12 1.93 24.26 -14.76
CA CYS A 12 0.81 24.55 -13.88
C CYS A 12 -0.03 23.31 -13.61
N GLN A 13 -0.78 23.32 -12.52
CA GLN A 13 -1.76 22.27 -12.25
C GLN A 13 -2.97 22.44 -13.17
N VAL A 14 -3.67 21.34 -13.48
CA VAL A 14 -4.88 21.36 -14.34
C VAL A 14 -5.94 22.29 -13.78
N SER A 15 -6.09 22.37 -12.46
CA SER A 15 -6.98 23.29 -11.76
C SER A 15 -6.62 24.77 -11.98
N ASP A 16 -5.32 25.09 -12.00
CA ASP A 16 -4.85 26.45 -12.27
C ASP A 16 -5.00 26.79 -13.76
N GLY A 17 -4.84 25.83 -14.65
CA GLY A 17 -5.10 25.98 -16.08
C GLY A 17 -6.55 26.32 -16.39
N ILE A 18 -7.50 25.85 -15.59
CA ILE A 18 -8.94 26.14 -15.76
C ILE A 18 -9.33 27.45 -15.05
N SER A 19 -8.86 27.68 -13.82
CA SER A 19 -9.30 28.81 -12.98
C SER A 19 -8.54 30.11 -13.23
N LYS A 20 -7.31 30.05 -13.78
CA LYS A 20 -6.41 31.19 -13.97
C LYS A 20 -5.87 31.27 -15.39
N ALA A 21 -6.64 30.80 -16.38
CA ALA A 21 -6.24 30.75 -17.79
C ALA A 21 -5.76 32.10 -18.31
N ASP A 22 -6.48 33.20 -17.99
CA ASP A 22 -6.14 34.56 -18.45
C ASP A 22 -4.78 35.00 -17.91
N GLN A 23 -4.48 34.75 -16.65
CA GLN A 23 -3.18 35.06 -16.00
C GLN A 23 -2.03 34.27 -16.62
N LEU A 24 -2.28 33.00 -16.97
CA LEU A 24 -1.27 32.14 -17.59
C LEU A 24 -0.96 32.60 -19.02
N VAL A 25 -1.98 33.04 -19.77
CA VAL A 25 -1.82 33.60 -21.11
C VAL A 25 -1.06 34.93 -21.05
N GLU A 26 -1.41 35.82 -20.12
CA GLU A 26 -0.72 37.10 -19.91
C GLU A 26 0.75 36.89 -19.56
N ARG A 27 1.04 35.91 -18.69
CA ARG A 27 2.40 35.54 -18.31
C ARG A 27 3.19 34.92 -19.47
N ALA A 28 2.51 34.17 -20.35
CA ALA A 28 3.13 33.62 -21.55
C ALA A 28 3.47 34.72 -22.59
N ILE A 29 2.61 35.74 -22.73
CA ILE A 29 2.78 36.87 -23.65
C ILE A 29 3.86 37.83 -23.12
N SER A 30 3.92 38.09 -21.82
CA SER A 30 4.93 38.98 -21.21
C SER A 30 6.35 38.43 -21.29
N GLY A 31 6.51 37.15 -21.63
CA GLY A 31 7.82 36.51 -21.80
C GLY A 31 8.54 36.17 -20.49
N ASP A 32 7.93 36.42 -19.35
CA ASP A 32 8.43 36.06 -17.99
C ASP A 32 8.15 34.58 -17.69
N VAL A 33 8.74 33.73 -18.51
CA VAL A 33 8.58 32.27 -18.40
C VAL A 33 9.95 31.63 -18.24
N PRO A 34 10.16 30.83 -17.20
CA PRO A 34 11.43 30.13 -16.98
C PRO A 34 11.75 29.17 -18.12
N VAL A 35 13.04 29.04 -18.43
CA VAL A 35 13.52 28.03 -19.38
C VAL A 35 13.51 26.67 -18.67
N TYR A 36 12.85 25.71 -19.29
CA TYR A 36 12.81 24.34 -18.77
C TYR A 36 14.13 23.63 -19.06
N HIS A 37 14.76 23.10 -18.03
CA HIS A 37 15.91 22.21 -18.15
C HIS A 37 15.51 20.82 -17.69
N ALA A 38 15.59 19.85 -18.60
CA ALA A 38 15.36 18.45 -18.28
C ALA A 38 16.50 17.95 -17.38
N ALA A 39 16.30 18.03 -16.07
CA ALA A 39 17.17 17.32 -15.14
C ALA A 39 16.93 15.83 -15.32
N ALA A 40 17.97 15.09 -15.66
CA ALA A 40 17.93 13.63 -15.79
C ALA A 40 17.32 13.02 -14.53
N GLY A 41 16.10 12.48 -14.62
CA GLY A 41 15.49 11.69 -13.56
C GLY A 41 14.26 12.25 -12.86
N SER A 42 13.45 13.12 -13.47
CA SER A 42 12.20 13.55 -12.84
C SER A 42 11.01 12.80 -13.40
N GLN A 43 10.61 11.72 -12.75
CA GLN A 43 9.26 11.18 -12.86
C GLN A 43 8.29 12.13 -12.14
N SER A 44 7.29 12.56 -12.90
CA SER A 44 6.17 13.36 -12.44
C SER A 44 5.43 12.69 -11.29
N SER A 45 5.55 13.25 -10.11
CA SER A 45 4.56 13.09 -9.06
C SER A 45 4.15 14.48 -8.58
N SER A 46 2.93 14.82 -8.93
CA SER A 46 2.23 15.99 -8.43
C SER A 46 2.15 15.97 -6.91
N SER A 47 2.90 16.80 -6.26
CA SER A 47 2.50 17.57 -5.09
C SER A 47 3.68 18.42 -4.63
N ASN A 48 3.51 19.72 -4.79
CA ASN A 48 4.40 20.75 -4.28
C ASN A 48 4.39 20.70 -2.74
N ALA A 49 5.40 20.03 -2.17
CA ALA A 49 5.83 20.30 -0.79
C ALA A 49 7.31 20.63 -0.86
N LYS A 50 7.63 21.89 -0.56
CA LYS A 50 8.98 22.45 -0.48
C LYS A 50 9.94 21.48 0.18
N ALA A 51 11.07 21.24 -0.47
CA ALA A 51 12.20 20.47 0.02
C ALA A 51 12.62 20.95 1.42
N GLY A 52 12.44 20.10 2.40
CA GLY A 52 12.79 20.28 3.80
C GLY A 52 12.54 19.02 4.62
N GLY A 53 12.15 17.92 3.97
CA GLY A 53 11.80 16.69 4.66
C GLY A 53 13.00 15.81 4.96
N GLY A 54 13.40 15.68 6.24
CA GLY A 54 14.32 14.65 6.70
C GLY A 54 13.85 13.23 6.36
N ALA A 55 14.62 12.20 6.76
CA ALA A 55 14.30 10.79 6.50
C ALA A 55 12.85 10.41 6.86
N GLY A 56 12.30 11.00 7.92
CA GLY A 56 10.91 10.78 8.34
C GLY A 56 9.86 11.20 7.29
N HIS A 57 10.09 12.30 6.59
CA HIS A 57 9.17 12.74 5.53
C HIS A 57 9.16 11.77 4.33
N LYS A 58 10.32 11.22 3.96
CA LYS A 58 10.40 10.20 2.91
C LYS A 58 9.64 8.94 3.28
N ILE A 59 9.82 8.45 4.51
CA ILE A 59 9.08 7.29 5.04
C ILE A 59 7.58 7.55 5.00
N TYR A 60 7.13 8.74 5.44
CA TYR A 60 5.73 9.12 5.39
C TYR A 60 5.16 9.12 3.96
N MET A 61 5.86 9.67 2.99
CA MET A 61 5.44 9.70 1.59
C MET A 61 5.34 8.29 0.99
N GLN A 62 6.29 7.41 1.31
CA GLN A 62 6.30 6.02 0.88
C GLN A 62 5.12 5.24 1.49
N LEU A 63 4.88 5.45 2.79
CA LEU A 63 3.73 4.87 3.48
C LEU A 63 2.41 5.36 2.89
N MET A 64 2.28 6.67 2.66
CA MET A 64 1.07 7.26 2.11
C MET A 64 0.78 6.77 0.69
N ASN A 65 1.82 6.51 -0.12
CA ASN A 65 1.65 5.87 -1.42
C ASN A 65 1.03 4.47 -1.30
N GLY A 66 1.48 3.65 -0.37
CA GLY A 66 0.89 2.33 -0.09
C GLY A 66 -0.57 2.43 0.37
N VAL A 67 -0.84 3.32 1.33
CA VAL A 67 -2.19 3.53 1.89
C VAL A 67 -3.16 3.99 0.82
N SER A 68 -2.80 4.96 -0.02
CA SER A 68 -3.70 5.49 -1.06
C SER A 68 -4.11 4.44 -2.10
N HIS A 69 -3.22 3.49 -2.42
CA HIS A 69 -3.55 2.41 -3.36
C HIS A 69 -4.38 1.28 -2.73
N MET A 70 -4.30 1.08 -1.42
CA MET A 70 -5.13 0.07 -0.75
C MET A 70 -6.55 0.57 -0.45
N LEU A 71 -6.76 1.90 -0.28
CA LEU A 71 -8.05 2.48 0.10
C LEU A 71 -9.23 2.04 -0.77
N PRO A 72 -9.14 2.01 -2.13
CA PRO A 72 -10.25 1.58 -2.97
C PRO A 72 -10.70 0.14 -2.68
N LEU A 73 -9.76 -0.75 -2.33
CA LEU A 73 -10.06 -2.15 -1.99
C LEU A 73 -10.75 -2.26 -0.63
N VAL A 74 -10.30 -1.47 0.34
CA VAL A 74 -10.92 -1.41 1.67
C VAL A 74 -12.34 -0.86 1.58
N VAL A 75 -12.54 0.24 0.85
CA VAL A 75 -13.87 0.85 0.68
C VAL A 75 -14.79 -0.06 -0.11
N GLY A 76 -14.35 -0.55 -1.27
CA GLY A 76 -15.17 -1.43 -2.11
C GLY A 76 -15.49 -2.75 -1.43
N GLY A 77 -14.50 -3.41 -0.83
CA GLY A 77 -14.68 -4.65 -0.08
C GLY A 77 -15.58 -4.46 1.14
N GLY A 78 -15.38 -3.37 1.88
CA GLY A 78 -16.20 -3.03 3.05
C GLY A 78 -17.67 -2.79 2.71
N ILE A 79 -17.95 -2.07 1.62
CA ILE A 79 -19.32 -1.85 1.13
C ILE A 79 -19.99 -3.19 0.75
N LEU A 80 -19.29 -4.08 0.05
CA LEU A 80 -19.83 -5.39 -0.33
C LEU A 80 -20.13 -6.25 0.89
N ILE A 81 -19.26 -6.25 1.90
CA ILE A 81 -19.50 -6.96 3.16
C ILE A 81 -20.69 -6.36 3.91
N ALA A 82 -20.79 -5.03 3.97
CA ALA A 82 -21.92 -4.35 4.60
C ALA A 82 -23.27 -4.67 3.90
N LEU A 83 -23.27 -4.72 2.56
CA LEU A 83 -24.44 -5.16 1.78
C LEU A 83 -24.82 -6.61 2.06
N ALA A 84 -23.84 -7.50 2.23
CA ALA A 84 -24.09 -8.88 2.60
C ALA A 84 -24.82 -8.98 3.96
N PHE A 85 -24.36 -8.22 4.96
CA PHE A 85 -25.03 -8.16 6.25
C PHE A 85 -26.42 -7.52 6.16
N LEU A 86 -26.59 -6.51 5.32
CA LEU A 86 -27.89 -5.87 5.10
C LEU A 86 -28.91 -6.84 4.50
N ILE A 87 -28.51 -7.61 3.48
CA ILE A 87 -29.37 -8.60 2.81
C ILE A 87 -29.79 -9.68 3.79
N ASP A 88 -28.87 -10.25 4.55
CA ASP A 88 -29.23 -11.25 5.56
C ASP A 88 -30.11 -10.66 6.66
N GLY A 89 -29.85 -9.42 7.10
CA GLY A 89 -30.68 -8.74 8.11
C GLY A 89 -32.11 -8.43 7.67
N LEU A 90 -32.33 -8.24 6.36
CA LEU A 90 -33.67 -8.03 5.79
C LEU A 90 -34.38 -9.35 5.45
N SER A 91 -33.63 -10.41 5.19
CA SER A 91 -34.15 -11.69 4.69
C SER A 91 -34.40 -12.69 5.81
N VAL A 92 -33.74 -12.56 6.94
CA VAL A 92 -33.76 -13.55 8.04
C VAL A 92 -33.98 -12.87 9.37
N ASP A 93 -34.93 -13.36 10.15
CA ASP A 93 -35.18 -12.90 11.50
C ASP A 93 -34.11 -13.45 12.45
N LEU A 94 -33.17 -12.58 12.85
CA LEU A 94 -32.05 -12.92 13.73
C LEU A 94 -32.48 -13.45 15.10
N SER A 95 -33.67 -13.05 15.57
CA SER A 95 -34.18 -13.46 16.87
C SER A 95 -34.62 -14.92 16.89
N SER A 96 -35.03 -15.45 15.73
CA SER A 96 -35.49 -16.83 15.55
C SER A 96 -34.36 -17.83 15.28
N LEU A 97 -33.12 -17.36 15.00
CA LEU A 97 -32.00 -18.22 14.63
C LEU A 97 -31.30 -18.81 15.87
N PRO A 98 -30.89 -20.08 15.83
CA PRO A 98 -29.98 -20.71 16.79
C PRO A 98 -28.63 -19.98 16.88
N ALA A 99 -27.95 -20.06 18.02
CA ALA A 99 -26.71 -19.32 18.26
C ALA A 99 -25.55 -19.67 17.29
N ASP A 100 -25.51 -20.90 16.81
CA ASP A 100 -24.56 -21.40 15.83
C ASP A 100 -24.78 -20.80 14.43
N GLN A 101 -26.03 -20.57 14.05
CA GLN A 101 -26.36 -19.94 12.78
C GLN A 101 -26.18 -18.42 12.80
N ARG A 102 -26.32 -17.78 13.98
CA ARG A 102 -25.98 -16.36 14.14
C ARG A 102 -24.50 -16.05 13.87
N ALA A 103 -23.62 -17.01 14.15
CA ALA A 103 -22.19 -16.88 13.82
C ALA A 103 -21.94 -16.81 12.30
N ASN A 104 -22.84 -17.35 11.47
CA ASN A 104 -22.76 -17.33 10.02
C ASN A 104 -23.46 -16.12 9.37
N PHE A 105 -23.85 -15.11 10.15
CA PHE A 105 -24.50 -13.90 9.66
C PHE A 105 -23.66 -13.20 8.57
N GLY A 106 -24.31 -12.81 7.52
CA GLY A 106 -23.68 -12.31 6.28
C GLY A 106 -23.36 -13.41 5.26
N THR A 107 -23.69 -14.70 5.56
CA THR A 107 -23.52 -15.83 4.63
C THR A 107 -24.72 -16.79 4.64
N ILE A 108 -25.81 -16.40 5.28
CA ILE A 108 -27.00 -17.25 5.41
C ILE A 108 -27.73 -17.36 4.08
N THR A 109 -27.93 -16.23 3.40
CA THR A 109 -28.50 -16.23 2.06
C THR A 109 -27.42 -16.41 0.99
N PRO A 110 -27.71 -17.13 -0.13
CA PRO A 110 -26.71 -17.34 -1.19
C PRO A 110 -26.15 -16.03 -1.76
N VAL A 111 -26.97 -15.00 -1.87
CA VAL A 111 -26.55 -13.69 -2.38
C VAL A 111 -25.61 -13.00 -1.40
N ALA A 112 -25.93 -13.00 -0.10
CA ALA A 112 -25.06 -12.44 0.93
C ALA A 112 -23.72 -13.17 0.98
N ALA A 113 -23.74 -14.50 0.89
CA ALA A 113 -22.52 -15.32 0.85
C ALA A 113 -21.58 -14.94 -0.31
N VAL A 114 -22.13 -14.74 -1.50
CA VAL A 114 -21.35 -14.30 -2.68
C VAL A 114 -20.77 -12.91 -2.46
N LEU A 115 -21.56 -11.94 -2.00
CA LEU A 115 -21.10 -10.58 -1.74
C LEU A 115 -20.02 -10.54 -0.66
N LYS A 116 -20.21 -11.28 0.44
CA LYS A 116 -19.22 -11.37 1.52
C LYS A 116 -17.92 -12.01 1.05
N ASN A 117 -17.99 -13.03 0.19
CA ASN A 117 -16.81 -13.67 -0.37
C ASN A 117 -16.02 -12.72 -1.29
N ILE A 118 -16.71 -12.01 -2.19
CA ILE A 118 -16.08 -11.01 -3.07
C ILE A 118 -15.46 -9.88 -2.22
N GLY A 119 -16.22 -9.35 -1.27
CA GLY A 119 -15.76 -8.30 -0.37
C GLY A 119 -14.57 -8.73 0.50
N GLY A 120 -14.63 -9.96 1.03
CA GLY A 120 -13.54 -10.56 1.81
C GLY A 120 -12.27 -10.77 0.98
N THR A 121 -12.41 -11.18 -0.28
CA THR A 121 -11.29 -11.29 -1.21
C THR A 121 -10.63 -9.93 -1.47
N ALA A 122 -11.44 -8.89 -1.72
CA ALA A 122 -10.92 -7.53 -1.89
C ALA A 122 -10.17 -7.04 -0.62
N PHE A 123 -10.73 -7.31 0.55
CA PHE A 123 -10.09 -7.03 1.84
C PHE A 123 -8.78 -7.81 2.04
N GLY A 124 -8.72 -9.06 1.58
CA GLY A 124 -7.52 -9.90 1.64
C GLY A 124 -6.33 -9.32 0.86
N PHE A 125 -6.60 -8.56 -0.20
CA PHE A 125 -5.57 -7.86 -0.96
C PHE A 125 -5.03 -6.58 -0.28
N MET A 126 -5.65 -6.10 0.79
CA MET A 126 -5.27 -4.86 1.47
C MET A 126 -3.78 -4.85 1.86
N LEU A 127 -3.33 -5.87 2.57
CA LEU A 127 -1.94 -5.95 3.06
C LEU A 127 -0.91 -6.19 1.94
N PRO A 128 -1.13 -7.09 0.98
CA PRO A 128 -0.26 -7.21 -0.19
C PRO A 128 -0.13 -5.91 -0.99
N ILE A 129 -1.24 -5.22 -1.26
CA ILE A 129 -1.21 -3.95 -2.00
C ILE A 129 -0.46 -2.88 -1.20
N LEU A 130 -0.72 -2.74 0.10
CA LEU A 130 0.01 -1.81 0.96
C LEU A 130 1.52 -2.03 0.85
N ALA A 131 1.99 -3.27 1.08
CA ALA A 131 3.40 -3.61 1.03
C ALA A 131 3.99 -3.43 -0.37
N GLY A 132 3.27 -3.85 -1.42
CA GLY A 132 3.71 -3.73 -2.81
C GLY A 132 3.94 -2.28 -3.23
N PHE A 133 3.01 -1.38 -2.91
CA PHE A 133 3.12 0.03 -3.31
C PHE A 133 4.10 0.83 -2.45
N ILE A 134 4.31 0.46 -1.18
CA ILE A 134 5.44 0.98 -0.39
C ILE A 134 6.76 0.56 -1.04
N ALA A 135 6.91 -0.72 -1.39
CA ALA A 135 8.11 -1.23 -2.06
C ALA A 135 8.34 -0.54 -3.40
N MET A 136 7.29 -0.34 -4.19
CA MET A 136 7.35 0.36 -5.47
C MET A 136 7.79 1.83 -5.31
N ALA A 137 7.36 2.51 -4.26
CA ALA A 137 7.78 3.89 -3.97
C ALA A 137 9.27 4.01 -3.63
N ILE A 138 9.93 2.89 -3.24
CA ILE A 138 11.36 2.85 -2.87
C ILE A 138 12.20 2.30 -4.01
N GLY A 139 11.80 1.14 -4.58
CA GLY A 139 12.60 0.34 -5.52
C GLY A 139 12.01 0.26 -6.93
N ASP A 140 11.04 1.13 -7.28
CA ASP A 140 10.32 1.17 -8.55
C ASP A 140 9.55 -0.13 -8.88
N ARG A 141 9.20 -0.31 -10.16
CA ARG A 141 8.38 -1.45 -10.64
C ARG A 141 8.85 -2.83 -10.22
N PRO A 142 10.15 -3.17 -10.25
CA PRO A 142 10.61 -4.51 -9.84
C PRO A 142 10.31 -4.84 -8.37
N ALA A 143 10.30 -3.82 -7.51
CA ALA A 143 10.03 -3.99 -6.08
C ALA A 143 8.56 -4.30 -5.78
N LEU A 144 7.64 -3.92 -6.67
CA LEU A 144 6.21 -4.16 -6.49
C LEU A 144 5.91 -5.65 -6.28
N ALA A 145 6.40 -6.52 -7.16
CA ALA A 145 6.16 -7.96 -7.07
C ALA A 145 6.69 -8.57 -5.76
N VAL A 146 7.89 -8.15 -5.37
CA VAL A 146 8.55 -8.61 -4.14
C VAL A 146 7.77 -8.15 -2.90
N GLY A 147 7.30 -6.89 -2.92
CA GLY A 147 6.48 -6.32 -1.86
C GLY A 147 5.12 -6.99 -1.72
N LEU A 148 4.45 -7.28 -2.85
CA LEU A 148 3.17 -8.01 -2.87
C LEU A 148 3.30 -9.38 -2.21
N VAL A 149 4.34 -10.13 -2.55
CA VAL A 149 4.60 -11.47 -1.97
C VAL A 149 4.90 -11.36 -0.48
N GLY A 150 5.76 -10.41 -0.08
CA GLY A 150 6.05 -10.16 1.34
C GLY A 150 4.80 -9.78 2.14
N GLY A 151 3.95 -8.90 1.59
CA GLY A 151 2.68 -8.52 2.19
C GLY A 151 1.67 -9.69 2.30
N MET A 152 1.65 -10.60 1.32
CA MET A 152 0.81 -11.79 1.36
C MET A 152 1.30 -12.79 2.42
N ILE A 153 2.60 -12.96 2.57
CA ILE A 153 3.17 -13.79 3.65
C ILE A 153 2.76 -13.22 5.01
N ALA A 154 2.89 -11.90 5.20
CA ALA A 154 2.46 -11.24 6.42
C ALA A 154 0.94 -11.37 6.69
N ALA A 155 0.12 -11.29 5.63
CA ALA A 155 -1.34 -11.44 5.73
C ALA A 155 -1.77 -12.83 6.18
N ASN A 156 -1.08 -13.85 5.70
CA ASN A 156 -1.34 -15.26 6.05
C ASN A 156 -0.63 -15.70 7.34
N GLY A 157 0.36 -14.94 7.80
CA GLY A 157 1.14 -15.21 9.00
C GLY A 157 0.57 -14.57 10.26
N LYS A 158 1.39 -14.49 11.29
CA LYS A 158 1.04 -13.89 12.59
C LYS A 158 1.43 -12.42 12.69
N SER A 159 2.24 -11.92 11.77
CA SER A 159 2.77 -10.55 11.79
C SER A 159 1.74 -9.50 11.34
N GLY A 160 0.75 -9.89 10.53
CA GLY A 160 -0.38 -9.06 10.13
C GLY A 160 0.03 -7.73 9.49
N PHE A 161 -0.67 -6.65 9.90
CA PHE A 161 -0.46 -5.30 9.34
C PHE A 161 0.97 -4.77 9.57
N LEU A 162 1.53 -4.96 10.76
CA LEU A 162 2.90 -4.52 11.07
C LEU A 162 3.93 -5.25 10.21
N GLY A 163 3.73 -6.57 10.01
CA GLY A 163 4.55 -7.36 9.11
C GLY A 163 4.48 -6.88 7.67
N ALA A 164 3.29 -6.53 7.18
CA ALA A 164 3.11 -6.01 5.82
C ALA A 164 3.78 -4.64 5.62
N LEU A 165 3.73 -3.75 6.61
CA LEU A 165 4.46 -2.49 6.58
C LEU A 165 5.97 -2.72 6.44
N LEU A 166 6.55 -3.55 7.30
CA LEU A 166 7.97 -3.89 7.23
C LEU A 166 8.32 -4.59 5.92
N ALA A 167 7.46 -5.50 5.44
CA ALA A 167 7.64 -6.16 4.16
C ALA A 167 7.78 -5.18 3.01
N GLY A 168 6.97 -4.13 2.98
CA GLY A 168 7.04 -3.09 1.95
C GLY A 168 8.38 -2.35 1.94
N PHE A 169 8.85 -1.91 3.12
CA PHE A 169 10.14 -1.24 3.23
C PHE A 169 11.30 -2.19 2.90
N LEU A 170 11.30 -3.40 3.47
CA LEU A 170 12.34 -4.40 3.21
C LEU A 170 12.43 -4.76 1.74
N ALA A 171 11.30 -5.01 1.06
CA ALA A 171 11.27 -5.33 -0.36
C ALA A 171 11.86 -4.19 -1.22
N GLY A 172 11.50 -2.94 -0.90
CA GLY A 172 12.06 -1.79 -1.61
C GLY A 172 13.57 -1.68 -1.47
N TYR A 173 14.10 -1.75 -0.24
CA TYR A 173 15.55 -1.68 0.00
C TYR A 173 16.28 -2.92 -0.52
N LEU A 174 15.67 -4.10 -0.46
CA LEU A 174 16.23 -5.34 -0.99
C LEU A 174 16.47 -5.21 -2.51
N ILE A 175 15.49 -4.69 -3.26
CA ILE A 175 15.64 -4.46 -4.69
C ILE A 175 16.70 -3.41 -5.00
N LEU A 176 16.80 -2.32 -4.21
CA LEU A 176 17.88 -1.36 -4.36
C LEU A 176 19.25 -1.99 -4.13
N GLY A 177 19.37 -2.90 -3.15
CA GLY A 177 20.58 -3.69 -2.93
C GLY A 177 20.90 -4.63 -4.10
N LEU A 178 19.90 -5.35 -4.62
CA LEU A 178 20.03 -6.22 -5.78
C LEU A 178 20.48 -5.47 -7.04
N ARG A 179 19.96 -4.26 -7.27
CA ARG A 179 20.42 -3.40 -8.38
C ARG A 179 21.93 -3.15 -8.31
N LYS A 180 22.44 -2.72 -7.15
CA LYS A 180 23.87 -2.47 -6.95
C LYS A 180 24.74 -3.70 -7.17
N VAL A 181 24.20 -4.89 -6.93
CA VAL A 181 24.90 -6.15 -7.19
C VAL A 181 24.86 -6.48 -8.68
N CYS A 182 23.70 -6.27 -9.31
CA CYS A 182 23.53 -6.53 -10.74
C CYS A 182 24.30 -5.56 -11.63
N ASP A 183 24.51 -4.30 -11.21
CA ASP A 183 25.34 -3.32 -11.93
C ASP A 183 26.81 -3.78 -12.12
N LYS A 184 27.25 -4.79 -11.35
CA LYS A 184 28.59 -5.40 -11.48
C LYS A 184 28.61 -6.63 -12.39
N LEU A 185 27.47 -7.04 -12.95
CA LEU A 185 27.35 -8.19 -13.82
C LEU A 185 27.72 -7.82 -15.28
N PRO A 186 28.13 -8.80 -16.11
CA PRO A 186 28.35 -8.58 -17.54
C PRO A 186 27.09 -8.05 -18.24
N GLU A 187 27.26 -7.21 -19.28
CA GLU A 187 26.18 -6.55 -20.03
C GLU A 187 25.06 -7.49 -20.51
N ALA A 188 25.39 -8.75 -20.81
CA ALA A 188 24.43 -9.75 -21.26
C ALA A 188 23.42 -10.12 -20.15
N LEU A 189 23.86 -10.16 -18.89
CA LEU A 189 23.01 -10.45 -17.72
C LEU A 189 22.30 -9.22 -17.21
N GLU A 190 22.86 -8.03 -17.36
CA GLU A 190 22.26 -6.77 -16.95
C GLU A 190 20.91 -6.54 -17.66
N LYS A 191 20.80 -6.85 -18.96
CA LYS A 191 19.56 -6.72 -19.73
C LYS A 191 18.45 -7.68 -19.29
N ILE A 192 18.80 -8.84 -18.75
CA ILE A 192 17.86 -9.87 -18.27
C ILE A 192 17.49 -9.65 -16.79
N ALA A 193 18.34 -8.94 -16.05
CA ALA A 193 18.17 -8.73 -14.62
C ALA A 193 16.79 -8.18 -14.21
N PRO A 194 16.21 -7.16 -14.87
CA PRO A 194 14.91 -6.61 -14.45
C PRO A 194 13.75 -7.58 -14.62
N VAL A 195 13.84 -8.48 -15.59
CA VAL A 195 12.74 -9.39 -15.96
C VAL A 195 12.81 -10.71 -15.18
N LEU A 196 14.01 -11.23 -14.95
CA LEU A 196 14.22 -12.55 -14.36
C LEU A 196 14.87 -12.49 -12.97
N ILE A 197 16.01 -11.79 -12.84
CA ILE A 197 16.81 -11.83 -11.62
C ILE A 197 16.09 -11.12 -10.48
N TYR A 198 15.56 -9.91 -10.70
CA TYR A 198 14.91 -9.16 -9.63
C TYR A 198 13.65 -9.85 -9.10
N PRO A 199 12.73 -10.37 -9.92
CA PRO A 199 11.58 -11.10 -9.40
C PRO A 199 11.97 -12.39 -8.69
N VAL A 200 12.80 -13.25 -9.32
CA VAL A 200 13.12 -14.57 -8.78
C VAL A 200 13.95 -14.47 -7.50
N VAL A 201 15.07 -13.77 -7.56
CA VAL A 201 15.97 -13.63 -6.39
C VAL A 201 15.32 -12.72 -5.34
N GLY A 202 14.64 -11.66 -5.76
CA GLY A 202 13.94 -10.75 -4.84
C GLY A 202 12.84 -11.44 -4.06
N VAL A 203 11.98 -12.22 -4.72
CA VAL A 203 10.90 -12.97 -4.06
C VAL A 203 11.46 -14.05 -3.14
N LEU A 204 12.50 -14.79 -3.59
CA LEU A 204 13.14 -15.80 -2.75
C LEU A 204 13.73 -15.19 -1.47
N LEU A 205 14.54 -14.15 -1.61
CA LEU A 205 15.16 -13.48 -0.47
C LEU A 205 14.10 -12.85 0.45
N MET A 206 13.07 -12.25 -0.14
CA MET A 206 11.96 -11.67 0.63
C MET A 206 11.20 -12.75 1.39
N GLY A 207 10.89 -13.88 0.77
CA GLY A 207 10.23 -15.01 1.43
C GLY A 207 11.04 -15.54 2.60
N LEU A 208 12.36 -15.75 2.42
CA LEU A 208 13.25 -16.16 3.51
C LEU A 208 13.31 -15.11 4.63
N CYS A 209 13.45 -13.83 4.28
CA CYS A 209 13.51 -12.75 5.26
C CYS A 209 12.18 -12.63 6.05
N MET A 210 11.05 -12.73 5.38
CA MET A 210 9.74 -12.71 6.04
C MET A 210 9.58 -13.89 7.00
N THR A 211 9.87 -15.11 6.53
CA THR A 211 9.63 -16.32 7.33
C THR A 211 10.57 -16.45 8.54
N PHE A 212 11.85 -16.13 8.38
CA PHE A 212 12.85 -16.36 9.43
C PHE A 212 13.12 -15.14 10.30
N VAL A 213 12.86 -13.93 9.83
CA VAL A 213 13.18 -12.70 10.56
C VAL A 213 11.91 -11.94 10.95
N VAL A 214 11.07 -11.58 10.00
CA VAL A 214 9.94 -10.69 10.24
C VAL A 214 8.81 -11.40 10.99
N GLU A 215 8.45 -12.61 10.58
CA GLU A 215 7.37 -13.38 11.22
C GLU A 215 7.64 -13.66 12.70
N PRO A 216 8.81 -14.17 13.15
CA PRO A 216 9.02 -14.42 14.56
C PRO A 216 9.05 -13.12 15.39
N ILE A 217 9.62 -12.04 14.86
CA ILE A 217 9.73 -10.77 15.58
C ILE A 217 8.36 -10.07 15.66
N MET A 218 7.74 -9.82 14.51
CA MET A 218 6.47 -9.09 14.44
C MET A 218 5.29 -9.93 14.92
N GLY A 219 5.31 -11.23 14.67
CA GLY A 219 4.34 -12.17 15.21
C GLY A 219 4.39 -12.22 16.74
N GLY A 220 5.59 -12.17 17.33
CA GLY A 220 5.78 -12.05 18.77
C GLY A 220 5.19 -10.76 19.34
N ILE A 221 5.46 -9.61 18.70
CA ILE A 221 4.92 -8.30 19.09
C ILE A 221 3.40 -8.30 18.97
N ASN A 222 2.86 -8.76 17.84
CA ASN A 222 1.42 -8.81 17.60
C ASN A 222 0.70 -9.73 18.59
N THR A 223 1.27 -10.89 18.87
CA THR A 223 0.75 -11.82 19.89
C THR A 223 0.83 -11.22 21.28
N GLY A 224 1.92 -10.56 21.62
CA GLY A 224 2.09 -9.85 22.90
C GLY A 224 1.05 -8.74 23.08
N LEU A 225 0.81 -7.95 22.05
CA LEU A 225 -0.21 -6.90 22.04
C LEU A 225 -1.63 -7.49 22.22
N ASN A 226 -1.93 -8.57 21.51
CA ASN A 226 -3.22 -9.27 21.62
C ASN A 226 -3.43 -9.85 23.01
N ASN A 227 -2.41 -10.46 23.59
CA ASN A 227 -2.48 -10.99 24.96
C ASN A 227 -2.66 -9.89 26.01
N ALA A 228 -1.99 -8.74 25.82
CA ALA A 228 -2.15 -7.58 26.67
C ALA A 228 -3.60 -7.04 26.63
N LEU A 229 -4.15 -6.85 25.40
CA LEU A 229 -5.53 -6.39 25.22
C LEU A 229 -6.55 -7.39 25.79
N THR A 230 -6.35 -8.69 25.59
CA THR A 230 -7.23 -9.74 26.11
C THR A 230 -7.15 -9.81 27.64
N GLY A 231 -5.95 -9.68 28.22
CA GLY A 231 -5.75 -9.61 29.66
C GLY A 231 -6.44 -8.39 30.30
N MET A 232 -6.39 -7.24 29.63
CA MET A 232 -7.09 -6.04 30.08
C MET A 232 -8.63 -6.18 29.99
N GLY A 233 -9.16 -6.89 28.98
CA GLY A 233 -10.59 -7.16 28.84
C GLY A 233 -11.16 -7.97 30.01
N ASN A 234 -10.38 -8.85 30.62
CA ASN A 234 -10.76 -9.64 31.78
C ASN A 234 -10.60 -8.87 33.10
N SER A 235 -9.66 -7.94 33.19
CA SER A 235 -9.32 -7.26 34.43
C SER A 235 -10.01 -5.92 34.64
N SER A 236 -10.30 -5.16 33.60
CA SER A 236 -11.00 -3.86 33.73
C SER A 236 -11.56 -3.37 32.39
N LYS A 237 -12.86 -3.51 32.23
CA LYS A 237 -13.63 -3.01 31.07
C LYS A 237 -13.48 -1.49 30.85
N VAL A 238 -13.23 -0.75 31.95
CA VAL A 238 -13.06 0.71 31.93
C VAL A 238 -11.72 1.11 31.28
N ILE A 239 -10.64 0.42 31.65
CA ILE A 239 -9.31 0.68 31.07
C ILE A 239 -9.29 0.28 29.59
N LEU A 240 -9.92 -0.84 29.22
CA LEU A 240 -10.06 -1.25 27.83
C LEU A 240 -10.81 -0.19 27.00
N GLY A 241 -11.89 0.35 27.52
CA GLY A 241 -12.64 1.44 26.85
C GLY A 241 -11.80 2.70 26.66
N LEU A 242 -10.92 3.04 27.61
CA LEU A 242 -10.07 4.23 27.55
C LEU A 242 -8.88 4.07 26.59
N VAL A 243 -8.39 2.85 26.40
CA VAL A 243 -7.29 2.55 25.44
C VAL A 243 -7.80 2.44 24.01
N LEU A 244 -9.05 2.01 23.83
CA LEU A 244 -9.66 1.84 22.50
C LEU A 244 -10.36 3.12 21.98
N TRP A 245 -10.47 4.16 22.82
CA TRP A 245 -11.02 5.45 22.48
C TRP A 245 -9.90 6.45 22.16
#